data_cb36ee398c00acaf6ed28e94c33f26fb
#
_entry.id   cb36ee398c00acaf6ed28e94c33f26fb
#
_cell.length_a   1.000
_cell.length_b   1.000
_cell.length_c   1.000
_cell.angle_alpha   90.00
_cell.angle_beta   90.00
_cell.angle_gamma   90.00
#
_symmetry.space_group_name_H-M   'P 1'
#
loop_
_entity.id
_entity.type
_entity.pdbx_description
1 polymer ?
#
loop_
_entity_poly.entity_id
_entity_poly.type
_entity_poly.pdbx_seq_one_letter_code
_entity_poly.pdbx_strand_id
1 'polypeptide(L)'
;MAELVAHRGGDHKVRQRTAEGNPTMHSEHVGVHGNNSTSDERIVDARPNEKMIVFAQKGQVPVQLEHWLRKRQIGVTFSESARVDVGEIRNSGAKYVLVDLEAHAGQEVALVRQLRADLQSAKVLVTTASSDPAFAQSLIDAGAAGVVVKRPYVADLVLAVQAAGEGRTFVSGVPSAKDGAAVQITARERQVLELMAHGYSNQAIGEKLSISVKTVEAHRARLFKKLGASNVADAVLLAIRVGLVTP
;
A
#
# COMPACT_ATOMS: atom_id res chain seq x y z
N MET A 1 24.68 -2.96 -62.94
CA MET A 1 25.73 -1.91 -62.88
C MET A 1 26.19 -1.95 -61.43
N ALA A 2 27.26 -2.68 -61.14
CA ALA A 2 28.66 -2.27 -61.17
C ALA A 2 28.92 -1.20 -60.07
N GLU A 3 29.82 -1.28 -59.19
CA GLU A 3 31.13 -1.88 -58.94
C GLU A 3 31.48 -1.56 -57.46
N LEU A 4 31.86 -2.42 -56.62
CA LEU A 4 33.18 -2.99 -56.36
C LEU A 4 34.35 -2.01 -56.34
N VAL A 5 35.01 -1.83 -55.19
CA VAL A 5 36.46 -1.82 -55.03
C VAL A 5 36.88 -2.06 -53.56
N ALA A 6 37.75 -3.04 -53.39
CA ALA A 6 38.48 -3.44 -52.22
C ALA A 6 39.86 -2.78 -52.20
N HIS A 7 40.52 -2.75 -51.06
CA HIS A 7 41.95 -3.05 -50.85
C HIS A 7 42.36 -2.92 -49.39
N ARG A 8 42.86 -3.99 -48.77
CA ARG A 8 44.23 -4.38 -48.35
C ARG A 8 44.76 -3.51 -47.23
N GLY A 9 45.29 -3.97 -46.14
CA GLY A 9 46.05 -5.20 -45.80
C GLY A 9 47.28 -4.76 -45.04
N GLY A 10 47.71 -5.43 -43.98
CA GLY A 10 48.98 -5.15 -43.30
C GLY A 10 49.18 -5.91 -42.01
N ASP A 11 49.73 -7.10 -42.13
CA ASP A 11 50.35 -7.90 -41.08
C ASP A 11 51.54 -7.18 -40.42
N HIS A 12 51.85 -7.46 -39.13
CA HIS A 12 53.19 -7.85 -38.64
C HIS A 12 53.16 -8.34 -37.20
N LYS A 13 53.28 -9.67 -37.04
CA LYS A 13 54.32 -10.48 -36.36
C LYS A 13 54.78 -10.10 -34.93
N VAL A 14 54.38 -10.97 -34.01
CA VAL A 14 55.19 -11.88 -33.18
C VAL A 14 56.52 -11.40 -32.58
N ARG A 15 56.65 -11.44 -31.26
CA ARG A 15 57.81 -12.06 -30.57
C ARG A 15 57.46 -12.47 -29.16
N GLN A 16 57.61 -13.77 -28.94
CA GLN A 16 57.76 -14.42 -27.64
C GLN A 16 59.12 -14.08 -27.04
N ARG A 17 59.24 -13.96 -25.72
CA ARG A 17 60.37 -14.48 -24.95
C ARG A 17 59.98 -14.86 -23.53
N THR A 18 60.30 -16.04 -23.19
CA THR A 18 60.35 -16.76 -21.93
C THR A 18 61.40 -16.24 -20.95
N ALA A 19 61.20 -16.35 -19.66
CA ALA A 19 61.98 -17.07 -18.67
C ALA A 19 61.84 -16.50 -17.24
N GLU A 20 61.34 -17.30 -16.35
CA GLU A 20 61.92 -17.86 -15.11
C GLU A 20 62.36 -16.89 -14.01
N GLY A 21 61.85 -17.12 -12.76
CA GLY A 21 62.50 -16.69 -11.54
C GLY A 21 61.54 -16.44 -10.35
N ASN A 22 61.23 -17.52 -9.57
CA ASN A 22 60.79 -17.44 -8.18
C ASN A 22 62.03 -17.33 -7.29
N PRO A 23 62.08 -16.90 -6.00
CA PRO A 23 61.05 -16.99 -4.96
C PRO A 23 61.04 -15.87 -3.86
N THR A 24 60.03 -15.99 -3.02
CA THR A 24 59.92 -15.71 -1.56
C THR A 24 59.89 -14.29 -0.98
N MET A 25 58.92 -14.12 -0.15
CA MET A 25 58.79 -13.63 1.22
C MET A 25 57.94 -12.39 1.49
N HIS A 26 56.88 -12.67 2.28
CA HIS A 26 56.24 -11.84 3.31
C HIS A 26 55.97 -10.33 3.10
N SER A 27 54.71 -9.98 3.08
CA SER A 27 54.20 -9.02 4.05
C SER A 27 52.67 -8.86 3.90
N GLU A 28 52.06 -8.75 5.04
CA GLU A 28 50.65 -8.48 5.31
C GLU A 28 50.07 -7.38 4.47
N HIS A 29 48.95 -7.61 3.81
CA HIS A 29 48.10 -6.55 3.28
C HIS A 29 46.69 -6.76 3.78
N VAL A 30 46.31 -5.83 4.63
CA VAL A 30 44.94 -5.53 5.04
C VAL A 30 44.08 -5.42 3.80
N GLY A 31 43.21 -6.39 3.58
CA GLY A 31 42.21 -6.39 2.54
C GLY A 31 41.07 -5.48 2.93
N VAL A 32 40.92 -4.37 2.23
CA VAL A 32 39.69 -3.59 2.22
C VAL A 32 38.65 -4.39 1.42
N HIS A 33 37.83 -5.15 2.13
CA HIS A 33 36.64 -5.74 1.55
C HIS A 33 35.63 -4.62 1.29
N GLY A 34 35.53 -4.22 0.04
CA GLY A 34 34.37 -3.54 -0.49
C GLY A 34 33.15 -4.47 -0.34
N ASN A 35 32.41 -4.25 0.73
CA ASN A 35 31.14 -4.91 0.95
C ASN A 35 30.10 -4.29 0.04
N ASN A 36 30.01 -4.82 -1.16
CA ASN A 36 28.90 -4.58 -2.07
C ASN A 36 27.75 -5.46 -1.59
N SER A 37 27.12 -5.07 -0.46
CA SER A 37 25.88 -5.66 0.00
C SER A 37 24.78 -5.16 -0.91
N THR A 38 24.60 -5.83 -2.03
CA THR A 38 23.27 -5.99 -2.61
C THR A 38 22.39 -6.50 -1.48
N SER A 39 21.56 -5.60 -0.97
CA SER A 39 20.48 -5.93 -0.07
C SER A 39 19.55 -6.84 -0.86
N ASP A 40 19.89 -8.10 -0.86
CA ASP A 40 19.03 -9.19 -1.29
C ASP A 40 17.75 -9.03 -0.48
N GLU A 41 16.70 -8.59 -1.14
CA GLU A 41 15.34 -8.63 -0.63
C GLU A 41 15.03 -10.09 -0.32
N ARG A 42 15.41 -10.53 0.84
CA ARG A 42 14.82 -11.73 1.42
C ARG A 42 13.35 -11.39 1.63
N ILE A 43 12.56 -11.72 0.63
CA ILE A 43 11.13 -11.94 0.79
C ILE A 43 11.08 -13.06 1.84
N VAL A 44 11.01 -12.66 3.10
CA VAL A 44 10.66 -13.56 4.18
C VAL A 44 9.26 -14.02 3.84
N ASP A 45 9.14 -15.26 3.43
CA ASP A 45 7.87 -15.97 3.23
C ASP A 45 7.25 -16.21 4.63
N ALA A 46 7.04 -15.12 5.35
CA ALA A 46 6.35 -15.11 6.63
C ALA A 46 4.88 -15.35 6.31
N ARG A 47 4.35 -16.49 6.75
CA ARG A 47 2.93 -16.76 6.68
C ARG A 47 2.18 -15.56 7.22
N PRO A 48 1.19 -15.04 6.50
CA PRO A 48 0.47 -13.86 6.93
C PRO A 48 -0.12 -14.10 8.32
N ASN A 49 0.13 -13.17 9.25
CA ASN A 49 -0.37 -13.28 10.62
C ASN A 49 -1.89 -13.16 10.69
N GLU A 50 -2.48 -12.49 9.72
CA GLU A 50 -3.92 -12.27 9.62
C GLU A 50 -4.39 -12.59 8.20
N LYS A 51 -5.66 -12.95 8.06
CA LYS A 51 -6.26 -13.30 6.77
C LYS A 51 -7.49 -12.46 6.50
N MET A 52 -7.69 -12.13 5.22
CA MET A 52 -8.89 -11.52 4.69
C MET A 52 -9.48 -12.43 3.61
N ILE A 53 -10.79 -12.67 3.69
CA ILE A 53 -11.54 -13.29 2.60
C ILE A 53 -12.42 -12.24 1.92
N VAL A 54 -12.51 -12.29 0.60
CA VAL A 54 -13.18 -11.29 -0.23
C VAL A 54 -14.26 -11.97 -1.07
N PHE A 55 -15.50 -11.52 -0.90
CA PHE A 55 -16.66 -11.88 -1.70
C PHE A 55 -17.02 -10.70 -2.60
N ALA A 56 -16.44 -10.68 -3.79
CA ALA A 56 -16.68 -9.66 -4.81
C ALA A 56 -16.44 -10.25 -6.20
N GLN A 57 -17.03 -9.65 -7.21
CA GLN A 57 -16.73 -10.04 -8.58
C GLN A 57 -15.26 -9.80 -8.91
N LYS A 58 -14.67 -10.71 -9.68
CA LYS A 58 -13.26 -10.61 -10.09
C LYS A 58 -12.99 -9.27 -10.79
N GLY A 59 -11.98 -8.55 -10.32
CA GLY A 59 -11.61 -7.21 -10.85
C GLY A 59 -12.29 -6.04 -10.16
N GLN A 60 -13.23 -6.25 -9.24
CA GLN A 60 -13.84 -5.17 -8.45
C GLN A 60 -13.00 -4.74 -7.25
N VAL A 61 -12.06 -5.58 -6.82
CA VAL A 61 -11.11 -5.21 -5.76
C VAL A 61 -9.82 -4.69 -6.40
N PRO A 62 -9.41 -3.47 -6.06
CA PRO A 62 -8.20 -2.88 -6.63
C PRO A 62 -6.93 -3.66 -6.24
N VAL A 63 -6.05 -3.89 -7.21
CA VAL A 63 -4.74 -4.55 -7.00
C VAL A 63 -3.90 -3.83 -5.94
N GLN A 64 -4.05 -2.51 -5.84
CA GLN A 64 -3.37 -1.69 -4.83
C GLN A 64 -3.74 -2.07 -3.40
N LEU A 65 -4.98 -2.49 -3.16
CA LEU A 65 -5.40 -2.98 -1.84
C LEU A 65 -4.66 -4.27 -1.48
N GLU A 66 -4.56 -5.21 -2.42
CA GLU A 66 -3.86 -6.47 -2.20
C GLU A 66 -2.39 -6.25 -1.85
N HIS A 67 -1.71 -5.37 -2.61
CA HIS A 67 -0.33 -4.99 -2.33
C HIS A 67 -0.17 -4.36 -0.94
N TRP A 68 -1.09 -3.49 -0.54
CA TRP A 68 -1.09 -2.85 0.77
C TRP A 68 -1.30 -3.85 1.90
N LEU A 69 -2.24 -4.79 1.74
CA LEU A 69 -2.52 -5.84 2.71
C LEU A 69 -1.33 -6.78 2.90
N ARG A 70 -0.67 -7.18 1.81
CA ARG A 70 0.55 -8.00 1.85
C ARG A 70 1.67 -7.33 2.63
N LYS A 71 1.89 -6.03 2.44
CA LYS A 71 2.89 -5.27 3.23
C LYS A 71 2.60 -5.28 4.74
N ARG A 72 1.37 -5.47 5.14
CA ARG A 72 0.93 -5.59 6.53
C ARG A 72 0.80 -7.04 7.01
N GLN A 73 1.29 -7.97 6.22
CA GLN A 73 1.21 -9.41 6.52
C GLN A 73 -0.24 -9.91 6.65
N ILE A 74 -1.17 -9.30 5.91
CA ILE A 74 -2.56 -9.76 5.78
C ILE A 74 -2.67 -10.54 4.49
N GLY A 75 -2.87 -11.86 4.59
CA GLY A 75 -3.12 -12.73 3.44
C GLY A 75 -4.52 -12.52 2.89
N VAL A 76 -4.65 -12.41 1.58
CA VAL A 76 -5.95 -12.21 0.91
C VAL A 76 -6.32 -13.46 0.13
N THR A 77 -7.53 -13.93 0.34
CA THR A 77 -8.16 -15.00 -0.44
C THR A 77 -9.43 -14.44 -1.08
N PHE A 78 -9.58 -14.66 -2.37
CA PHE A 78 -10.81 -14.32 -3.09
C PHE A 78 -11.69 -15.55 -3.17
N SER A 79 -12.96 -15.41 -2.78
CA SER A 79 -13.95 -16.45 -3.05
C SER A 79 -14.24 -16.54 -4.56
N GLU A 80 -14.49 -17.73 -5.05
CA GLU A 80 -14.93 -17.96 -6.43
C GLU A 80 -16.33 -17.41 -6.69
N SER A 81 -17.13 -17.24 -5.62
CA SER A 81 -18.47 -16.69 -5.65
C SER A 81 -18.50 -15.30 -5.05
N ALA A 82 -19.22 -14.36 -5.69
CA ALA A 82 -19.54 -13.07 -5.08
C ALA A 82 -20.58 -13.21 -3.96
N ARG A 83 -21.29 -14.34 -3.89
CA ARG A 83 -22.23 -14.64 -2.80
C ARG A 83 -21.50 -15.22 -1.60
N VAL A 84 -21.84 -14.70 -0.45
CA VAL A 84 -21.19 -15.08 0.82
C VAL A 84 -21.54 -16.51 1.21
N ASP A 85 -20.49 -17.27 1.52
CA ASP A 85 -20.59 -18.58 2.16
C ASP A 85 -19.93 -18.54 3.56
N VAL A 86 -20.73 -18.71 4.59
CA VAL A 86 -20.27 -18.71 6.00
C VAL A 86 -19.32 -19.88 6.28
N GLY A 87 -19.54 -21.02 5.64
CA GLY A 87 -18.67 -22.19 5.75
C GLY A 87 -17.27 -21.90 5.21
N GLU A 88 -17.19 -21.26 4.05
CA GLU A 88 -15.93 -20.84 3.45
C GLU A 88 -15.18 -19.85 4.36
N ILE A 89 -15.90 -18.88 4.96
CA ILE A 89 -15.29 -17.91 5.88
C ILE A 89 -14.70 -18.63 7.10
N ARG A 90 -15.46 -19.53 7.74
CA ARG A 90 -14.97 -20.29 8.90
C ARG A 90 -13.76 -21.15 8.58
N ASN A 91 -13.78 -21.82 7.44
CA ASN A 91 -12.67 -22.67 6.99
C ASN A 91 -11.43 -21.87 6.64
N SER A 92 -11.56 -20.63 6.15
CA SER A 92 -10.42 -19.75 5.83
C SER A 92 -9.67 -19.27 7.07
N GLY A 93 -10.34 -19.23 8.23
CA GLY A 93 -9.80 -18.60 9.45
C GLY A 93 -9.58 -17.10 9.29
N ALA A 94 -10.33 -16.43 8.43
CA ALA A 94 -10.18 -15.02 8.14
C ALA A 94 -10.59 -14.15 9.33
N LYS A 95 -9.75 -13.19 9.68
CA LYS A 95 -10.06 -12.13 10.65
C LYS A 95 -10.90 -11.02 10.01
N TYR A 96 -10.72 -10.79 8.71
CA TYR A 96 -11.45 -9.78 7.95
C TYR A 96 -12.26 -10.45 6.85
N VAL A 97 -13.49 -10.00 6.68
CA VAL A 97 -14.41 -10.44 5.62
C VAL A 97 -14.82 -9.19 4.84
N LEU A 98 -14.49 -9.12 3.57
CA LEU A 98 -14.92 -8.05 2.69
C LEU A 98 -16.03 -8.56 1.78
N VAL A 99 -17.19 -7.90 1.82
CA VAL A 99 -18.37 -8.28 1.05
C VAL A 99 -18.79 -7.14 0.13
N ASP A 100 -18.95 -7.44 -1.15
CA ASP A 100 -19.60 -6.55 -2.09
C ASP A 100 -21.12 -6.71 -2.01
N LEU A 101 -21.80 -5.68 -1.50
CA LEU A 101 -23.25 -5.74 -1.28
C LEU A 101 -24.08 -5.75 -2.56
N GLU A 102 -23.53 -5.34 -3.71
CA GLU A 102 -24.28 -5.38 -4.98
C GLU A 102 -24.69 -6.79 -5.40
N ALA A 103 -23.93 -7.79 -4.97
CA ALA A 103 -24.30 -9.19 -5.19
C ALA A 103 -25.49 -9.66 -4.30
N HIS A 104 -25.92 -8.82 -3.36
CA HIS A 104 -26.91 -9.15 -2.32
C HIS A 104 -28.04 -8.12 -2.23
N ALA A 105 -28.39 -7.47 -3.34
CA ALA A 105 -29.39 -6.41 -3.40
C ALA A 105 -30.73 -6.81 -2.74
N GLY A 106 -31.23 -5.94 -1.87
CA GLY A 106 -32.45 -6.15 -1.09
C GLY A 106 -32.30 -6.99 0.18
N GLN A 107 -31.11 -7.53 0.46
CA GLN A 107 -30.82 -8.34 1.65
C GLN A 107 -29.58 -7.85 2.43
N GLU A 108 -29.05 -6.70 2.10
CA GLU A 108 -27.73 -6.21 2.52
C GLU A 108 -27.63 -6.13 4.06
N VAL A 109 -28.60 -5.47 4.70
CA VAL A 109 -28.63 -5.30 6.16
C VAL A 109 -28.86 -6.63 6.89
N ALA A 110 -29.74 -7.47 6.33
CA ALA A 110 -30.00 -8.81 6.88
C ALA A 110 -28.74 -9.70 6.81
N LEU A 111 -28.05 -9.66 5.68
CA LEU A 111 -26.79 -10.38 5.49
C LEU A 111 -25.74 -9.97 6.52
N VAL A 112 -25.51 -8.66 6.70
CA VAL A 112 -24.54 -8.17 7.67
C VAL A 112 -24.89 -8.62 9.09
N ARG A 113 -26.16 -8.55 9.46
CA ARG A 113 -26.64 -9.02 10.78
C ARG A 113 -26.42 -10.53 10.96
N GLN A 114 -26.72 -11.32 9.94
CA GLN A 114 -26.45 -12.75 9.95
C GLN A 114 -24.96 -13.05 10.09
N LEU A 115 -24.11 -12.41 9.28
CA LEU A 115 -22.65 -12.59 9.37
C LEU A 115 -22.12 -12.23 10.75
N ARG A 116 -22.64 -11.15 11.35
CA ARG A 116 -22.23 -10.76 12.70
C ARG A 116 -22.64 -11.80 13.76
N ALA A 117 -23.80 -12.41 13.62
CA ALA A 117 -24.24 -13.49 14.51
C ALA A 117 -23.41 -14.77 14.34
N ASP A 118 -23.10 -15.12 13.10
CA ASP A 118 -22.39 -16.36 12.76
C ASP A 118 -20.87 -16.28 12.95
N LEU A 119 -20.28 -15.08 12.89
CA LEU A 119 -18.84 -14.81 12.84
C LEU A 119 -18.43 -13.83 13.95
N GLN A 120 -18.51 -14.25 15.21
CA GLN A 120 -18.30 -13.36 16.36
C GLN A 120 -16.91 -12.68 16.38
N SER A 121 -15.88 -13.35 15.90
CA SER A 121 -14.49 -12.86 15.90
C SER A 121 -14.08 -12.14 14.62
N ALA A 122 -14.77 -12.36 13.50
CA ALA A 122 -14.44 -11.76 12.23
C ALA A 122 -14.94 -10.31 12.14
N LYS A 123 -14.18 -9.47 11.42
CA LYS A 123 -14.52 -8.06 11.13
C LYS A 123 -15.13 -7.99 9.75
N VAL A 124 -16.44 -7.74 9.69
CA VAL A 124 -17.19 -7.65 8.43
C VAL A 124 -17.06 -6.24 7.88
N LEU A 125 -16.43 -6.11 6.72
CA LEU A 125 -16.32 -4.90 5.93
C LEU A 125 -17.20 -5.04 4.70
N VAL A 126 -17.90 -3.99 4.32
CA VAL A 126 -18.80 -4.04 3.17
C VAL A 126 -18.48 -2.91 2.17
N THR A 127 -18.67 -3.21 0.88
CA THR A 127 -18.64 -2.20 -0.18
C THR A 127 -20.03 -2.03 -0.77
N THR A 128 -20.41 -0.78 -1.09
CA THR A 128 -21.69 -0.41 -1.67
C THR A 128 -21.56 0.74 -2.66
N ALA A 129 -22.44 0.80 -3.65
CA ALA A 129 -22.57 1.97 -4.54
C ALA A 129 -23.39 3.11 -3.88
N SER A 130 -24.17 2.80 -2.83
CA SER A 130 -24.99 3.78 -2.14
C SER A 130 -24.15 4.75 -1.31
N SER A 131 -24.38 6.05 -1.50
CA SER A 131 -23.82 7.12 -0.67
C SER A 131 -24.80 7.63 0.38
N ASP A 132 -25.92 6.95 0.59
CA ASP A 132 -26.92 7.32 1.60
C ASP A 132 -26.39 7.09 3.02
N PRO A 133 -26.25 8.13 3.84
CA PRO A 133 -25.77 8.02 5.22
C PRO A 133 -26.68 7.17 6.11
N ALA A 134 -28.00 7.19 5.88
CA ALA A 134 -28.94 6.41 6.67
C ALA A 134 -28.78 4.91 6.37
N PHE A 135 -28.55 4.56 5.11
CA PHE A 135 -28.23 3.19 4.72
C PHE A 135 -26.88 2.73 5.32
N ALA A 136 -25.84 3.56 5.22
CA ALA A 136 -24.56 3.23 5.84
C ALA A 136 -24.67 3.03 7.36
N GLN A 137 -25.45 3.86 8.05
CA GLN A 137 -25.71 3.72 9.48
C GLN A 137 -26.43 2.39 9.79
N SER A 138 -27.42 2.01 8.97
CA SER A 138 -28.14 0.75 9.16
C SER A 138 -27.23 -0.48 9.04
N LEU A 139 -26.20 -0.42 8.20
CA LEU A 139 -25.18 -1.46 8.07
C LEU A 139 -24.25 -1.52 9.29
N ILE A 140 -23.87 -0.37 9.84
CA ILE A 140 -23.09 -0.28 11.08
C ILE A 140 -23.90 -0.85 12.26
N ASP A 141 -25.17 -0.47 12.38
CA ASP A 141 -26.08 -0.99 13.43
C ASP A 141 -26.32 -2.49 13.31
N ALA A 142 -26.26 -3.03 12.09
CA ALA A 142 -26.29 -4.46 11.83
C ALA A 142 -25.00 -5.19 12.22
N GLY A 143 -23.90 -4.46 12.48
CA GLY A 143 -22.64 -4.98 12.96
C GLY A 143 -21.48 -4.96 11.96
N ALA A 144 -21.59 -4.19 10.86
CA ALA A 144 -20.45 -3.95 9.98
C ALA A 144 -19.35 -3.21 10.73
N ALA A 145 -18.11 -3.65 10.58
CA ALA A 145 -16.93 -2.97 11.09
C ALA A 145 -16.50 -1.81 10.16
N GLY A 146 -16.95 -1.81 8.92
CA GLY A 146 -16.71 -0.71 8.00
C GLY A 146 -17.64 -0.77 6.79
N VAL A 147 -18.07 0.42 6.35
CA VAL A 147 -18.88 0.63 5.15
C VAL A 147 -18.10 1.52 4.19
N VAL A 148 -17.80 1.01 3.00
CA VAL A 148 -17.01 1.70 1.99
C VAL A 148 -17.84 1.94 0.75
N VAL A 149 -18.00 3.21 0.38
CA VAL A 149 -18.66 3.60 -0.87
C VAL A 149 -17.68 3.44 -2.03
N LYS A 150 -18.12 2.85 -3.14
CA LYS A 150 -17.26 2.48 -4.27
C LYS A 150 -16.60 3.64 -5.04
N ARG A 151 -16.63 4.89 -4.56
CA ARG A 151 -15.90 6.02 -5.17
C ARG A 151 -15.48 7.06 -4.13
N PRO A 152 -14.19 7.34 -3.97
CA PRO A 152 -12.94 6.72 -4.42
C PRO A 152 -12.53 5.58 -3.47
N TYR A 153 -12.20 4.48 -4.03
CA TYR A 153 -12.33 3.15 -3.45
C TYR A 153 -11.16 2.65 -2.57
N VAL A 154 -9.90 2.83 -3.01
CA VAL A 154 -8.76 2.10 -2.40
C VAL A 154 -8.41 2.60 -1.01
N ALA A 155 -8.32 3.91 -0.85
CA ALA A 155 -7.90 4.50 0.41
C ALA A 155 -8.96 4.27 1.51
N ASP A 156 -10.27 4.20 1.17
CA ASP A 156 -11.34 3.92 2.13
C ASP A 156 -11.28 2.48 2.63
N LEU A 157 -10.97 1.53 1.76
CA LEU A 157 -10.76 0.16 2.18
C LEU A 157 -9.58 0.02 3.13
N VAL A 158 -8.48 0.71 2.83
CA VAL A 158 -7.31 0.75 3.72
C VAL A 158 -7.68 1.28 5.09
N LEU A 159 -8.39 2.41 5.15
CA LEU A 159 -8.85 3.01 6.41
C LEU A 159 -9.85 2.13 7.15
N ALA A 160 -10.76 1.47 6.41
CA ALA A 160 -11.73 0.54 6.98
C ALA A 160 -11.04 -0.66 7.64
N VAL A 161 -10.04 -1.25 6.97
CA VAL A 161 -9.26 -2.38 7.53
C VAL A 161 -8.49 -1.93 8.77
N GLN A 162 -7.85 -0.75 8.74
CA GLN A 162 -7.15 -0.21 9.91
C GLN A 162 -8.09 0.02 11.09
N ALA A 163 -9.19 0.73 10.86
CA ALA A 163 -10.19 1.01 11.88
C ALA A 163 -10.75 -0.28 12.49
N ALA A 164 -11.10 -1.26 11.65
CA ALA A 164 -11.58 -2.56 12.08
C ALA A 164 -10.55 -3.32 12.91
N GLY A 165 -9.26 -3.26 12.53
CA GLY A 165 -8.15 -3.85 13.28
C GLY A 165 -8.01 -3.27 14.68
N GLU A 166 -8.28 -1.98 14.84
CA GLU A 166 -8.27 -1.24 16.11
C GLU A 166 -9.60 -1.33 16.88
N GLY A 167 -10.57 -2.11 16.39
CA GLY A 167 -11.90 -2.24 17.01
C GLY A 167 -12.80 -1.01 16.82
N ARG A 168 -12.48 -0.14 15.87
CA ARG A 168 -13.27 1.03 15.47
C ARG A 168 -14.10 0.74 14.23
N THR A 169 -15.18 1.48 14.04
CA THR A 169 -15.98 1.44 12.81
C THR A 169 -15.51 2.51 11.82
N PHE A 170 -15.70 2.25 10.53
CA PHE A 170 -15.39 3.18 9.46
C PHE A 170 -16.58 3.34 8.51
N VAL A 171 -16.90 4.57 8.10
CA VAL A 171 -17.88 4.86 7.06
C VAL A 171 -17.29 5.84 6.06
N SER A 172 -17.31 5.49 4.76
CA SER A 172 -16.84 6.38 3.70
C SER A 172 -17.57 7.72 3.71
N GLY A 173 -16.79 8.81 3.61
CA GLY A 173 -17.32 10.15 3.52
C GLY A 173 -17.89 10.73 4.82
N VAL A 174 -17.91 9.95 5.89
CA VAL A 174 -18.31 10.42 7.23
C VAL A 174 -17.06 10.51 8.09
N PRO A 175 -16.69 11.70 8.60
CA PRO A 175 -15.62 11.80 9.60
C PRO A 175 -16.02 10.96 10.82
N SER A 176 -15.19 9.99 11.21
CA SER A 176 -15.44 9.22 12.43
C SER A 176 -15.47 10.17 13.63
N ALA A 177 -16.47 10.03 14.51
CA ALA A 177 -16.57 10.84 15.74
C ALA A 177 -15.37 10.64 16.69
N LYS A 178 -14.55 9.58 16.49
CA LYS A 178 -13.27 9.38 17.17
C LYS A 178 -12.06 9.78 16.32
N ASP A 179 -12.21 9.88 14.99
CA ASP A 179 -11.32 10.62 14.09
C ASP A 179 -11.56 12.14 14.20
N GLY A 180 -12.45 12.54 15.08
CA GLY A 180 -12.61 13.91 15.60
C GLY A 180 -11.36 14.48 16.29
N ALA A 181 -10.32 13.72 16.53
CA ALA A 181 -8.99 14.21 16.31
C ALA A 181 -8.82 14.33 14.78
N ALA A 182 -9.41 15.38 14.18
CA ALA A 182 -8.99 15.93 12.91
C ALA A 182 -7.48 15.70 12.85
N VAL A 183 -6.98 14.98 11.84
CA VAL A 183 -5.54 14.74 11.71
C VAL A 183 -4.89 16.11 11.91
N GLN A 184 -4.42 16.36 13.13
CA GLN A 184 -3.91 17.69 13.52
C GLN A 184 -2.55 17.83 12.84
N ILE A 185 -2.60 18.25 11.58
CA ILE A 185 -1.41 18.69 10.90
C ILE A 185 -1.15 20.15 11.26
N THR A 186 0.09 20.43 11.58
CA THR A 186 0.51 21.81 11.82
C THR A 186 0.43 22.63 10.53
N ALA A 187 0.36 23.95 10.64
CA ALA A 187 0.38 24.84 9.47
C ALA A 187 1.57 24.53 8.54
N ARG A 188 2.73 24.17 9.12
CA ARG A 188 3.92 23.82 8.34
C ARG A 188 3.81 22.48 7.63
N GLU A 189 3.25 21.48 8.28
CA GLU A 189 2.94 20.18 7.66
C GLU A 189 1.93 20.34 6.53
N ARG A 190 0.92 21.22 6.67
CA ARG A 190 -0.04 21.55 5.61
C ARG A 190 0.65 22.14 4.39
N GLN A 191 1.51 23.14 4.57
CA GLN A 191 2.27 23.76 3.47
C GLN A 191 3.14 22.73 2.73
N VAL A 192 3.81 21.84 3.46
CA VAL A 192 4.60 20.75 2.85
C VAL A 192 3.69 19.81 2.07
N LEU A 193 2.54 19.44 2.61
CA LEU A 193 1.58 18.55 1.98
C LEU A 193 0.99 19.13 0.69
N GLU A 194 0.62 20.41 0.68
CA GLU A 194 0.14 21.13 -0.50
C GLU A 194 1.19 21.12 -1.63
N LEU A 195 2.45 21.41 -1.30
CA LEU A 195 3.52 21.37 -2.29
C LEU A 195 3.82 19.95 -2.79
N MET A 196 3.69 18.95 -1.93
CA MET A 196 3.77 17.53 -2.34
C MET A 196 2.64 17.15 -3.30
N ALA A 197 1.43 17.62 -3.06
CA ALA A 197 0.28 17.40 -3.94
C ALA A 197 0.47 18.00 -5.33
N HIS A 198 1.19 19.12 -5.42
CA HIS A 198 1.60 19.74 -6.69
C HIS A 198 2.85 19.10 -7.33
N GLY A 199 3.37 18.01 -6.78
CA GLY A 199 4.49 17.26 -7.35
C GLY A 199 5.88 17.85 -7.12
N TYR A 200 6.03 18.84 -6.22
CA TYR A 200 7.34 19.42 -5.92
C TYR A 200 8.27 18.43 -5.21
N SER A 201 9.55 18.42 -5.63
CA SER A 201 10.62 17.67 -4.96
C SER A 201 10.94 18.24 -3.56
N ASN A 202 11.58 17.45 -2.70
CA ASN A 202 12.01 17.91 -1.37
C ASN A 202 12.88 19.19 -1.45
N GLN A 203 13.75 19.28 -2.45
CA GLN A 203 14.59 20.45 -2.69
C GLN A 203 13.74 21.68 -3.03
N ALA A 204 12.82 21.55 -4.00
CA ALA A 204 11.93 22.64 -4.41
C ALA A 204 10.99 23.08 -3.26
N ILE A 205 10.53 22.14 -2.43
CA ILE A 205 9.76 22.45 -1.21
C ILE A 205 10.62 23.24 -0.21
N GLY A 206 11.87 22.80 -0.01
CA GLY A 206 12.82 23.49 0.88
C GLY A 206 13.05 24.94 0.45
N GLU A 207 13.30 25.17 -0.84
CA GLU A 207 13.48 26.50 -1.44
C GLU A 207 12.23 27.38 -1.26
N LYS A 208 11.04 26.86 -1.64
CA LYS A 208 9.78 27.59 -1.52
C LYS A 208 9.41 27.96 -0.08
N LEU A 209 9.77 27.12 0.85
CA LEU A 209 9.44 27.29 2.27
C LEU A 209 10.61 27.87 3.09
N SER A 210 11.76 28.17 2.47
CA SER A 210 12.99 28.67 3.12
C SER A 210 13.43 27.78 4.30
N ILE A 211 13.45 26.47 4.11
CA ILE A 211 13.91 25.47 5.07
C ILE A 211 14.82 24.43 4.42
N SER A 212 15.63 23.74 5.21
CA SER A 212 16.53 22.70 4.70
C SER A 212 15.73 21.49 4.17
N VAL A 213 16.31 20.76 3.21
CA VAL A 213 15.76 19.50 2.69
C VAL A 213 15.51 18.51 3.85
N LYS A 214 16.45 18.44 4.80
CA LYS A 214 16.32 17.58 5.99
C LYS A 214 15.10 17.98 6.85
N THR A 215 14.78 19.27 6.92
CA THR A 215 13.58 19.75 7.63
C THR A 215 12.30 19.34 6.88
N VAL A 216 12.31 19.40 5.53
CA VAL A 216 11.20 18.91 4.69
C VAL A 216 10.98 17.42 4.94
N GLU A 217 12.02 16.62 4.95
CA GLU A 217 11.95 15.17 5.21
C GLU A 217 11.37 14.87 6.59
N ALA A 218 11.76 15.64 7.60
CA ALA A 218 11.21 15.49 8.95
C ALA A 218 9.69 15.83 9.00
N HIS A 219 9.25 16.87 8.29
CA HIS A 219 7.82 17.18 8.17
C HIS A 219 7.07 16.09 7.41
N ARG A 220 7.62 15.56 6.33
CA ARG A 220 7.03 14.45 5.57
C ARG A 220 6.89 13.19 6.41
N ALA A 221 7.92 12.81 7.17
CA ALA A 221 7.86 11.65 8.05
C ALA A 221 6.75 11.77 9.11
N ARG A 222 6.58 12.96 9.71
CA ARG A 222 5.50 13.23 10.65
C ARG A 222 4.13 13.19 9.98
N LEU A 223 4.00 13.78 8.78
CA LEU A 223 2.79 13.72 7.96
C LEU A 223 2.40 12.28 7.64
N PHE A 224 3.33 11.49 7.14
CA PHE A 224 3.07 10.10 6.79
C PHE A 224 2.62 9.31 8.02
N LYS A 225 3.26 9.51 9.16
CA LYS A 225 2.83 8.89 10.42
C LYS A 225 1.42 9.33 10.85
N LYS A 226 1.10 10.62 10.75
CA LYS A 226 -0.21 11.18 11.12
C LYS A 226 -1.32 10.73 10.17
N LEU A 227 -1.04 10.65 8.87
CA LEU A 227 -1.97 10.19 7.85
C LEU A 227 -2.05 8.66 7.74
N GLY A 228 -1.12 7.92 8.34
CA GLY A 228 -0.99 6.48 8.14
C GLY A 228 -0.51 6.11 6.73
N ALA A 229 0.12 7.05 6.03
CA ALA A 229 0.56 6.90 4.66
C ALA A 229 1.91 6.18 4.55
N SER A 230 2.09 5.39 3.50
CA SER A 230 3.33 4.66 3.23
C SER A 230 4.23 5.33 2.19
N ASN A 231 3.68 6.21 1.35
CA ASN A 231 4.39 6.92 0.29
C ASN A 231 3.70 8.26 -0.04
N VAL A 232 4.29 9.05 -0.94
CA VAL A 232 3.79 10.38 -1.32
C VAL A 232 2.39 10.32 -1.92
N ALA A 233 2.17 9.41 -2.87
CA ALA A 233 0.87 9.28 -3.55
C ALA A 233 -0.24 8.90 -2.55
N ASP A 234 0.06 7.99 -1.63
CA ASP A 234 -0.82 7.57 -0.55
C ASP A 234 -1.14 8.75 0.39
N ALA A 235 -0.12 9.52 0.79
CA ALA A 235 -0.29 10.69 1.64
C ALA A 235 -1.16 11.78 0.99
N VAL A 236 -0.96 12.05 -0.30
CA VAL A 236 -1.73 13.04 -1.04
C VAL A 236 -3.19 12.58 -1.20
N LEU A 237 -3.43 11.33 -1.57
CA LEU A 237 -4.77 10.77 -1.69
C LEU A 237 -5.53 10.82 -0.36
N LEU A 238 -4.90 10.43 0.73
CA LEU A 238 -5.48 10.49 2.07
C LEU A 238 -5.79 11.93 2.48
N ALA A 239 -4.89 12.88 2.14
CA ALA A 239 -5.06 14.28 2.44
C ALA A 239 -6.22 14.95 1.67
N ILE A 240 -6.36 14.64 0.38
CA ILE A 240 -7.51 15.08 -0.43
C ILE A 240 -8.80 14.58 0.19
N ARG A 241 -8.81 13.34 0.60
CA ARG A 241 -9.96 12.68 1.16
C ARG A 241 -10.44 13.27 2.48
N VAL A 242 -9.53 13.58 3.40
CA VAL A 242 -9.88 14.23 4.69
C VAL A 242 -10.03 15.76 4.54
N GLY A 243 -10.06 16.29 3.31
CA GLY A 243 -10.24 17.71 3.03
C GLY A 243 -9.08 18.60 3.44
N LEU A 244 -7.88 18.05 3.57
CA LEU A 244 -6.67 18.81 3.91
C LEU A 244 -6.06 19.51 2.70
N VAL A 245 -6.27 18.97 1.50
CA VAL A 245 -5.81 19.53 0.21
C VAL A 245 -6.93 19.38 -0.81
N THR A 246 -7.05 20.33 -1.72
CA THR A 246 -7.90 20.23 -2.92
C THR A 246 -7.04 19.76 -4.09
N PRO A 247 -7.58 18.90 -4.99
CA PRO A 247 -6.86 18.45 -6.19
C PRO A 247 -6.61 19.60 -7.16
#